data_684eef533aa2f1b777ac05b66900d6ed
#
_entry.id   684eef533aa2f1b777ac05b66900d6ed
#
_cell.length_a   1.000
_cell.length_b   1.000
_cell.length_c   1.000
_cell.angle_alpha   90.00
_cell.angle_beta   90.00
_cell.angle_gamma   90.00
#
_symmetry.space_group_name_H-M   'P 1'
#
loop_
_entity.id
_entity.type
_entity.pdbx_description
1 polymer ?
#
loop_
_entity_poly.entity_id
_entity_poly.type
_entity_poly.pdbx_seq_one_letter_code
_entity_poly.pdbx_strand_id
1 'polypeptide(L)'
;MPSTASSVWYIDDPDPAAVLRAHPDPDPEAAFALAKQLHPDRDVVPAASGTLKVWAGPDPGSVYIGCYPGVTVVCTTRALLGHPRLLPEPLVRPLASEHTYLVAFDIPRGWGAFAHWERGEFRRAFSSTRVNILQDDGLPLVWERPFWAGEHPVPLRAGELPDPQILPFDPPAFADAANEEWLGFRYHGGTGPEPLRPNEIEVCGFSLYPKGEAPPLLAPEAEPIATAPNGKRWFGWLRGRDRVS
;
A
#
# COMPACT_ATOMS: atom_id res chain seq x y z
N MET A 1 9.88 8.02 2.42
CA MET A 1 10.01 6.70 1.79
C MET A 1 9.77 5.67 2.88
N PRO A 2 8.94 4.66 2.67
CA PRO A 2 8.74 3.63 3.68
C PRO A 2 10.02 2.83 3.88
N SER A 3 10.41 2.60 5.13
CA SER A 3 11.54 1.71 5.46
C SER A 3 11.15 0.24 5.37
N THR A 4 9.85 -0.03 5.39
CA THR A 4 9.26 -1.36 5.31
C THR A 4 8.05 -1.29 4.39
N ALA A 5 7.91 -2.27 3.49
CA ALA A 5 6.70 -2.50 2.70
C ALA A 5 6.27 -3.96 2.83
N SER A 6 4.98 -4.18 2.74
CA SER A 6 4.38 -5.51 2.86
C SER A 6 3.01 -5.49 2.18
N SER A 7 3.00 -5.74 0.89
CA SER A 7 1.82 -5.60 0.03
C SER A 7 1.56 -6.85 -0.81
N VAL A 8 0.27 -7.15 -1.00
CA VAL A 8 -0.21 -8.14 -1.96
C VAL A 8 -1.08 -7.42 -2.97
N TRP A 9 -0.81 -7.63 -4.24
CA TRP A 9 -1.47 -7.00 -5.37
C TRP A 9 -2.26 -8.01 -6.18
N TYR A 10 -3.46 -7.65 -6.58
CA TYR A 10 -4.36 -8.44 -7.41
C TYR A 10 -4.60 -7.66 -8.69
N ILE A 11 -4.17 -8.19 -9.82
CA ILE A 11 -4.07 -7.47 -11.09
C ILE A 11 -4.80 -8.22 -12.17
N ASP A 12 -5.71 -7.51 -12.85
CA ASP A 12 -6.45 -7.96 -14.03
C ASP A 12 -6.19 -7.04 -15.23
N ASP A 13 -5.65 -5.84 -15.00
CA ASP A 13 -5.33 -4.88 -16.06
C ASP A 13 -3.87 -5.05 -16.51
N PRO A 14 -3.59 -5.03 -17.81
CA PRO A 14 -2.23 -5.18 -18.34
C PRO A 14 -1.32 -3.96 -18.06
N ASP A 15 -1.90 -2.80 -17.73
CA ASP A 15 -1.14 -1.58 -17.36
C ASP A 15 -1.65 -1.01 -16.03
N PRO A 16 -1.29 -1.65 -14.90
CA PRO A 16 -1.73 -1.21 -13.58
C PRO A 16 -1.27 0.22 -13.23
N ALA A 17 -0.12 0.66 -13.78
CA ALA A 17 0.35 2.02 -13.56
C ALA A 17 -0.56 3.07 -14.22
N ALA A 18 -1.06 2.79 -15.42
CA ALA A 18 -2.02 3.67 -16.09
C ALA A 18 -3.35 3.74 -15.32
N VAL A 19 -3.84 2.58 -14.81
CA VAL A 19 -5.05 2.53 -13.98
C VAL A 19 -4.89 3.39 -12.73
N LEU A 20 -3.79 3.22 -11.99
CA LEU A 20 -3.52 3.97 -10.76
C LEU A 20 -3.37 5.48 -10.99
N ARG A 21 -2.86 5.91 -12.16
CA ARG A 21 -2.82 7.35 -12.53
C ARG A 21 -4.19 7.89 -12.91
N ALA A 22 -5.02 7.09 -13.58
CA ALA A 22 -6.36 7.50 -14.03
C ALA A 22 -7.38 7.51 -12.87
N HIS A 23 -7.15 6.73 -11.84
CA HIS A 23 -8.05 6.54 -10.69
C HIS A 23 -7.30 6.82 -9.39
N PRO A 24 -7.11 8.10 -8.99
CA PRO A 24 -6.34 8.42 -7.78
C PRO A 24 -7.03 7.96 -6.48
N ASP A 25 -8.37 7.90 -6.48
CA ASP A 25 -9.17 7.55 -5.31
C ASP A 25 -9.60 6.08 -5.37
N PRO A 26 -9.32 5.27 -4.33
CA PRO A 26 -9.79 3.89 -4.25
C PRO A 26 -11.28 3.83 -3.89
N ASP A 27 -11.95 2.74 -4.29
CA ASP A 27 -13.33 2.44 -3.87
C ASP A 27 -13.37 2.02 -2.39
N PRO A 28 -13.94 2.84 -1.48
CA PRO A 28 -13.94 2.56 -0.06
C PRO A 28 -14.90 1.43 0.34
N GLU A 29 -15.99 1.21 -0.41
CA GLU A 29 -16.96 0.16 -0.14
C GLU A 29 -16.38 -1.21 -0.49
N ALA A 30 -15.75 -1.31 -1.67
CA ALA A 30 -15.03 -2.51 -2.09
C ALA A 30 -13.86 -2.83 -1.15
N ALA A 31 -13.08 -1.83 -0.73
CA ALA A 31 -12.00 -1.99 0.23
C ALA A 31 -12.48 -2.52 1.58
N PHE A 32 -13.60 -1.99 2.10
CA PHE A 32 -14.19 -2.44 3.35
C PHE A 32 -14.74 -3.88 3.26
N ALA A 33 -15.40 -4.20 2.15
CA ALA A 33 -15.89 -5.55 1.89
C ALA A 33 -14.74 -6.57 1.86
N LEU A 34 -13.65 -6.25 1.16
CA LEU A 34 -12.46 -7.08 1.09
C LEU A 34 -11.77 -7.23 2.46
N ALA A 35 -11.68 -6.15 3.24
CA ALA A 35 -11.13 -6.21 4.60
C ALA A 35 -11.88 -7.21 5.49
N LYS A 36 -13.21 -7.21 5.44
CA LYS A 36 -14.06 -8.18 6.16
C LYS A 36 -13.87 -9.61 5.66
N GLN A 37 -13.77 -9.78 4.35
CA GLN A 37 -13.55 -11.10 3.74
C GLN A 37 -12.20 -11.70 4.17
N LEU A 38 -11.14 -10.90 4.24
CA LEU A 38 -9.81 -11.32 4.65
C LEU A 38 -9.66 -11.56 6.15
N HIS A 39 -10.55 -10.99 6.97
CA HIS A 39 -10.51 -11.03 8.42
C HIS A 39 -11.88 -11.42 9.02
N PRO A 40 -12.43 -12.62 8.70
CA PRO A 40 -13.77 -13.04 9.15
C PRO A 40 -13.86 -13.24 10.67
N ASP A 41 -12.72 -13.47 11.32
CA ASP A 41 -12.55 -13.67 12.77
C ASP A 41 -12.30 -12.37 13.54
N ARG A 42 -12.33 -11.21 12.85
CA ARG A 42 -12.08 -9.90 13.43
C ARG A 42 -13.24 -8.95 13.22
N ASP A 43 -13.35 -7.95 14.07
CA ASP A 43 -14.15 -6.77 13.82
C ASP A 43 -13.29 -5.76 13.06
N VAL A 44 -13.76 -5.38 11.87
CA VAL A 44 -13.08 -4.44 10.97
C VAL A 44 -13.72 -3.07 11.13
N VAL A 45 -12.94 -2.09 11.57
CA VAL A 45 -13.40 -0.72 11.80
C VAL A 45 -12.64 0.23 10.87
N PRO A 46 -13.31 1.11 10.11
CA PRO A 46 -12.65 2.13 9.31
C PRO A 46 -11.68 2.97 10.16
N ALA A 47 -10.50 3.23 9.62
CA ALA A 47 -9.43 4.00 10.22
C ALA A 47 -8.94 5.09 9.26
N ALA A 48 -7.93 5.86 9.66
CA ALA A 48 -7.35 6.88 8.81
C ALA A 48 -6.80 6.27 7.52
N SER A 49 -7.23 6.82 6.38
CA SER A 49 -6.73 6.50 5.04
C SER A 49 -5.49 7.34 4.71
N GLY A 50 -4.81 7.02 3.64
CA GLY A 50 -3.64 7.76 3.16
C GLY A 50 -2.94 7.03 2.03
N THR A 51 -1.66 7.29 1.80
CA THR A 51 -0.94 6.80 0.64
C THR A 51 0.00 5.65 0.96
N LEU A 52 0.39 4.87 -0.04
CA LEU A 52 1.38 3.79 0.09
C LEU A 52 2.74 4.30 0.60
N LYS A 53 3.07 5.57 0.40
CA LYS A 53 4.29 6.16 0.99
C LYS A 53 4.35 6.01 2.51
N VAL A 54 3.19 6.01 3.18
CA VAL A 54 3.07 5.93 4.65
C VAL A 54 2.64 4.53 5.08
N TRP A 55 1.70 3.92 4.36
CA TRP A 55 0.96 2.75 4.81
C TRP A 55 1.30 1.44 4.11
N ALA A 56 2.36 1.41 3.28
CA ALA A 56 2.81 0.18 2.65
C ALA A 56 3.32 -0.89 3.64
N GLY A 57 3.75 -0.47 4.84
CA GLY A 57 4.17 -1.36 5.94
C GLY A 57 3.29 -1.13 7.17
N PRO A 58 2.07 -1.71 7.23
CA PRO A 58 1.14 -1.48 8.31
C PRO A 58 1.63 -2.06 9.65
N ASP A 59 1.14 -1.46 10.74
CA ASP A 59 1.32 -2.02 12.07
C ASP A 59 0.47 -3.29 12.29
N PRO A 60 0.88 -4.18 13.21
CA PRO A 60 0.03 -5.29 13.63
C PRO A 60 -1.34 -4.79 14.13
N GLY A 61 -2.43 -5.37 13.64
CA GLY A 61 -3.78 -4.94 13.98
C GLY A 61 -4.37 -3.88 13.05
N SER A 62 -3.65 -3.53 11.97
CA SER A 62 -4.19 -2.70 10.90
C SER A 62 -4.00 -3.35 9.52
N VAL A 63 -4.84 -2.96 8.57
CA VAL A 63 -4.75 -3.32 7.16
C VAL A 63 -5.12 -2.10 6.32
N TYR A 64 -4.41 -1.90 5.21
CA TYR A 64 -4.70 -0.83 4.26
C TYR A 64 -5.00 -1.42 2.90
N ILE A 65 -6.10 -0.99 2.28
CA ILE A 65 -6.60 -1.59 1.03
C ILE A 65 -6.94 -0.48 0.05
N GLY A 66 -6.42 -0.59 -1.18
CA GLY A 66 -6.82 0.22 -2.32
C GLY A 66 -7.49 -0.65 -3.36
N CYS A 67 -8.75 -0.38 -3.69
CA CYS A 67 -9.49 -1.06 -4.76
C CYS A 67 -9.70 -0.10 -5.91
N TYR A 68 -9.19 -0.46 -7.09
CA TYR A 68 -9.28 0.29 -8.33
C TYR A 68 -9.80 -0.62 -9.44
N PRO A 69 -10.24 -0.11 -10.59
CA PRO A 69 -10.66 -0.95 -11.71
C PRO A 69 -9.55 -1.91 -12.17
N GLY A 70 -9.72 -3.21 -11.95
CA GLY A 70 -8.73 -4.23 -12.32
C GLY A 70 -7.40 -4.22 -11.54
N VAL A 71 -7.27 -3.39 -10.50
CA VAL A 71 -6.08 -3.29 -9.66
C VAL A 71 -6.49 -3.19 -8.20
N THR A 72 -6.04 -4.10 -7.34
CA THR A 72 -6.30 -4.04 -5.90
C THR A 72 -5.01 -4.27 -5.13
N VAL A 73 -4.78 -3.49 -4.08
CA VAL A 73 -3.65 -3.66 -3.15
C VAL A 73 -4.13 -3.91 -1.73
N VAL A 74 -3.48 -4.83 -1.04
CA VAL A 74 -3.67 -5.11 0.38
C VAL A 74 -2.33 -5.00 1.10
N CYS A 75 -2.15 -3.99 1.94
CA CYS A 75 -0.98 -3.82 2.80
C CYS A 75 -1.26 -4.49 4.15
N THR A 76 -0.52 -5.54 4.47
CA THR A 76 -0.74 -6.38 5.65
C THR A 76 0.56 -6.99 6.17
N THR A 77 0.73 -7.04 7.49
CA THR A 77 1.87 -7.73 8.12
C THR A 77 1.91 -9.24 7.82
N ARG A 78 0.80 -9.83 7.38
CA ARG A 78 0.73 -11.25 7.00
C ARG A 78 1.55 -11.57 5.74
N ALA A 79 1.98 -10.56 4.96
CA ALA A 79 2.86 -10.72 3.81
C ALA A 79 4.36 -10.58 4.16
N LEU A 80 4.72 -10.26 5.41
CA LEU A 80 6.11 -10.25 5.90
C LEU A 80 6.58 -11.70 6.20
N LEU A 81 6.85 -12.46 5.15
CA LEU A 81 7.17 -13.88 5.25
C LEU A 81 8.58 -14.16 4.76
N GLY A 82 9.38 -14.87 5.58
CA GLY A 82 10.68 -15.41 5.15
C GLY A 82 10.54 -16.40 3.99
N HIS A 83 9.37 -17.02 3.86
CA HIS A 83 9.01 -17.91 2.76
C HIS A 83 7.71 -17.43 2.11
N PRO A 84 7.77 -16.47 1.16
CA PRO A 84 6.59 -15.87 0.53
C PRO A 84 5.66 -16.86 -0.17
N ARG A 85 6.16 -18.02 -0.62
CA ARG A 85 5.30 -19.10 -1.13
C ARG A 85 4.28 -19.60 -0.11
N LEU A 86 4.55 -19.41 1.19
CA LEU A 86 3.63 -19.79 2.27
C LEU A 86 2.60 -18.71 2.59
N LEU A 87 2.39 -17.74 1.68
CA LEU A 87 1.30 -16.79 1.81
C LEU A 87 -0.02 -17.54 2.03
N PRO A 88 -0.81 -17.22 3.08
CA PRO A 88 -2.07 -17.89 3.34
C PRO A 88 -3.00 -17.84 2.12
N GLU A 89 -3.63 -18.98 1.81
CA GLU A 89 -4.49 -19.15 0.63
C GLU A 89 -5.57 -18.05 0.51
N PRO A 90 -6.23 -17.57 1.60
CA PRO A 90 -7.16 -16.45 1.51
C PRO A 90 -6.53 -15.13 1.03
N LEU A 91 -5.20 -14.99 1.08
CA LEU A 91 -4.46 -13.84 0.53
C LEU A 91 -3.88 -14.12 -0.87
N VAL A 92 -3.78 -15.38 -1.27
CA VAL A 92 -3.35 -15.72 -2.64
C VAL A 92 -4.45 -15.39 -3.65
N ARG A 93 -5.70 -15.72 -3.32
CA ARG A 93 -6.81 -15.56 -4.26
C ARG A 93 -8.13 -15.13 -3.60
N PRO A 94 -8.17 -13.97 -2.91
CA PRO A 94 -9.44 -13.46 -2.37
C PRO A 94 -10.36 -12.95 -3.48
N LEU A 95 -9.78 -12.53 -4.60
CA LEU A 95 -10.42 -12.12 -5.84
C LEU A 95 -10.07 -13.12 -6.94
N ALA A 96 -10.88 -13.22 -7.99
CA ALA A 96 -10.62 -14.10 -9.14
C ALA A 96 -9.63 -13.47 -10.14
N SER A 97 -8.62 -12.74 -9.64
CA SER A 97 -7.66 -12.00 -10.44
C SER A 97 -6.74 -12.90 -11.26
N GLU A 98 -6.28 -12.37 -12.40
CA GLU A 98 -5.33 -13.03 -13.30
C GLU A 98 -3.98 -13.22 -12.61
N HIS A 99 -3.46 -12.15 -11.98
CA HIS A 99 -2.18 -12.16 -11.30
C HIS A 99 -2.31 -11.76 -9.83
N THR A 100 -1.56 -12.46 -8.97
CA THR A 100 -1.33 -12.07 -7.59
C THR A 100 0.17 -11.88 -7.39
N TYR A 101 0.58 -10.70 -6.95
CA TYR A 101 1.97 -10.37 -6.64
C TYR A 101 2.11 -10.04 -5.15
N LEU A 102 3.11 -10.61 -4.52
CA LEU A 102 3.56 -10.21 -3.19
C LEU A 102 4.87 -9.45 -3.34
N VAL A 103 4.95 -8.28 -2.72
CA VAL A 103 6.20 -7.52 -2.58
C VAL A 103 6.34 -7.08 -1.13
N ALA A 104 7.45 -7.44 -0.53
CA ALA A 104 7.75 -7.06 0.85
C ALA A 104 9.25 -6.81 1.03
N PHE A 105 9.60 -5.83 1.86
CA PHE A 105 10.98 -5.56 2.23
C PHE A 105 11.08 -4.86 3.60
N ASP A 106 12.23 -5.00 4.22
CA ASP A 106 12.61 -4.31 5.45
C ASP A 106 14.06 -3.80 5.29
N ILE A 107 14.22 -2.50 4.99
CA ILE A 107 15.51 -1.88 4.72
C ILE A 107 16.46 -1.97 5.93
N PRO A 108 16.01 -1.63 7.17
CA PRO A 108 16.85 -1.80 8.36
C PRO A 108 17.41 -3.20 8.54
N ARG A 109 16.64 -4.23 8.20
CA ARG A 109 17.06 -5.64 8.29
C ARG A 109 17.81 -6.13 7.05
N GLY A 110 17.84 -5.35 5.96
CA GLY A 110 18.41 -5.77 4.68
C GLY A 110 17.71 -7.01 4.13
N TRP A 111 16.40 -7.11 4.31
CA TRP A 111 15.59 -8.22 3.85
C TRP A 111 14.63 -7.77 2.74
N GLY A 112 14.45 -8.62 1.73
CA GLY A 112 13.49 -8.43 0.67
C GLY A 112 12.88 -9.75 0.22
N ALA A 113 11.64 -9.69 -0.26
CA ALA A 113 10.87 -10.83 -0.73
C ALA A 113 9.89 -10.42 -1.82
N PHE A 114 9.67 -11.33 -2.76
CA PHE A 114 8.59 -11.20 -3.75
C PHE A 114 8.06 -12.58 -4.13
N ALA A 115 6.81 -12.63 -4.59
CA ALA A 115 6.23 -13.82 -5.16
C ALA A 115 5.16 -13.49 -6.19
N HIS A 116 4.90 -14.45 -7.08
CA HIS A 116 3.94 -14.36 -8.16
C HIS A 116 3.10 -15.62 -8.27
N TRP A 117 1.81 -15.44 -8.37
CA TRP A 117 0.83 -16.47 -8.75
C TRP A 117 0.04 -15.96 -9.95
N GLU A 118 -0.26 -16.86 -10.87
CA GLU A 118 -1.11 -16.63 -12.04
C GLU A 118 -2.36 -17.49 -11.91
N ARG A 119 -3.54 -16.89 -11.84
CA ARG A 119 -4.83 -17.56 -11.58
C ARG A 119 -4.83 -18.43 -10.32
N GLY A 120 -4.04 -18.04 -9.32
CA GLY A 120 -3.85 -18.79 -8.08
C GLY A 120 -2.79 -19.89 -8.15
N GLU A 121 -2.24 -20.18 -9.35
CA GLU A 121 -1.13 -21.13 -9.50
C GLU A 121 0.21 -20.45 -9.24
N PHE A 122 1.01 -21.06 -8.38
CA PHE A 122 2.34 -20.57 -8.04
C PHE A 122 3.27 -20.56 -9.27
N ARG A 123 4.00 -19.44 -9.47
CA ARG A 123 4.97 -19.25 -10.56
C ARG A 123 6.37 -18.99 -10.04
N ARG A 124 6.53 -18.03 -9.12
CA ARG A 124 7.85 -17.60 -8.64
C ARG A 124 7.77 -17.12 -7.19
N ALA A 125 8.77 -17.46 -6.37
CA ALA A 125 8.99 -16.80 -5.07
C ALA A 125 10.49 -16.68 -4.80
N PHE A 126 10.86 -15.54 -4.25
CA PHE A 126 12.21 -15.26 -3.79
C PHE A 126 12.16 -14.50 -2.47
N SER A 127 13.08 -14.81 -1.57
CA SER A 127 13.34 -13.99 -0.40
C SER A 127 14.78 -14.19 0.08
N SER A 128 15.38 -13.12 0.58
CA SER A 128 16.73 -13.18 1.13
C SER A 128 16.98 -12.07 2.16
N THR A 129 17.98 -12.32 3.01
CA THR A 129 18.76 -11.29 3.70
C THR A 129 20.00 -10.98 2.85
N ARG A 130 20.84 -10.05 3.30
CA ARG A 130 22.08 -9.69 2.58
C ARG A 130 23.05 -10.85 2.39
N VAL A 131 22.99 -11.88 3.23
CA VAL A 131 23.94 -13.00 3.22
C VAL A 131 23.29 -14.36 3.03
N ASN A 132 21.97 -14.47 3.18
CA ASN A 132 21.26 -15.74 3.10
C ASN A 132 20.06 -15.65 2.19
N ILE A 133 19.98 -16.55 1.21
CA ILE A 133 18.75 -16.82 0.47
C ILE A 133 17.87 -17.71 1.38
N LEU A 134 16.65 -17.26 1.65
CA LEU A 134 15.68 -17.97 2.48
C LEU A 134 14.75 -18.81 1.61
N GLN A 135 14.41 -18.30 0.42
CA GLN A 135 13.60 -19.00 -0.57
C GLN A 135 14.01 -18.59 -1.98
N ASP A 136 14.07 -19.56 -2.88
CA ASP A 136 14.30 -19.36 -4.32
C ASP A 136 13.57 -20.48 -5.09
N ASP A 137 12.27 -20.28 -5.31
CA ASP A 137 11.39 -21.26 -5.96
C ASP A 137 10.85 -20.71 -7.28
N GLY A 138 10.75 -21.57 -8.28
CA GLY A 138 10.35 -21.23 -9.64
C GLY A 138 11.53 -20.72 -10.49
N LEU A 139 11.28 -20.50 -11.79
CA LEU A 139 12.32 -20.02 -12.70
C LEU A 139 12.52 -18.52 -12.55
N PRO A 140 13.78 -18.04 -12.43
CA PRO A 140 14.09 -16.63 -12.43
C PRO A 140 13.56 -15.92 -13.70
N LEU A 141 12.99 -14.74 -13.53
CA LEU A 141 12.47 -13.92 -14.61
C LEU A 141 13.59 -13.12 -15.29
N VAL A 142 13.32 -12.62 -16.49
CA VAL A 142 14.36 -11.92 -17.29
C VAL A 142 14.88 -10.68 -16.58
N TRP A 143 13.99 -9.92 -15.92
CA TRP A 143 14.34 -8.70 -15.20
C TRP A 143 15.22 -8.94 -13.93
N GLU A 144 15.26 -10.18 -13.42
CA GLU A 144 16.12 -10.54 -12.27
C GLU A 144 17.62 -10.62 -12.66
N ARG A 145 17.95 -10.81 -13.95
CA ARG A 145 19.33 -11.06 -14.42
C ARG A 145 20.35 -10.03 -13.99
N PRO A 146 20.11 -8.70 -14.08
CA PRO A 146 21.07 -7.68 -13.64
C PRO A 146 21.43 -7.80 -12.15
N PHE A 147 20.46 -8.21 -11.31
CA PHE A 147 20.70 -8.45 -9.89
C PHE A 147 21.64 -9.64 -9.67
N TRP A 148 21.36 -10.76 -10.33
CA TRP A 148 22.22 -11.95 -10.26
C TRP A 148 23.61 -11.71 -10.87
N ALA A 149 23.73 -10.81 -11.83
CA ALA A 149 25.01 -10.38 -12.41
C ALA A 149 25.81 -9.42 -11.52
N GLY A 150 25.24 -8.97 -10.38
CA GLY A 150 25.91 -8.05 -9.46
C GLY A 150 25.89 -6.58 -9.91
N GLU A 151 24.98 -6.21 -10.80
CA GLU A 151 24.84 -4.82 -11.27
C GLU A 151 24.16 -3.90 -10.24
N HIS A 152 23.53 -4.49 -9.21
CA HIS A 152 22.83 -3.79 -8.12
C HIS A 152 23.35 -4.22 -6.74
N PRO A 153 24.65 -3.99 -6.43
CA PRO A 153 25.26 -4.45 -5.18
C PRO A 153 24.68 -3.73 -3.96
N VAL A 154 24.84 -4.34 -2.79
CA VAL A 154 24.52 -3.69 -1.52
C VAL A 154 25.33 -2.40 -1.37
N PRO A 155 24.69 -1.25 -1.09
CA PRO A 155 25.41 0.00 -0.82
C PRO A 155 26.27 -0.12 0.43
N LEU A 156 27.58 0.09 0.28
CA LEU A 156 28.54 0.10 1.38
C LEU A 156 28.91 1.53 1.76
N ARG A 157 29.22 1.74 3.04
CA ARG A 157 29.76 3.03 3.50
C ARG A 157 31.21 3.19 3.01
N ALA A 158 31.66 4.43 2.87
CA ALA A 158 33.04 4.70 2.49
C ALA A 158 34.03 4.05 3.50
N GLY A 159 34.92 3.18 3.00
CA GLY A 159 35.87 2.44 3.80
C GLY A 159 35.35 1.12 4.41
N GLU A 160 34.10 0.77 4.19
CA GLU A 160 33.54 -0.52 4.58
C GLU A 160 33.90 -1.57 3.53
N LEU A 161 34.44 -2.72 3.97
CA LEU A 161 34.70 -3.86 3.09
C LEU A 161 33.42 -4.73 3.01
N PRO A 162 33.08 -5.26 1.84
CA PRO A 162 31.93 -6.18 1.74
C PRO A 162 32.21 -7.45 2.55
N ASP A 163 31.17 -7.94 3.22
CA ASP A 163 31.21 -9.29 3.81
C ASP A 163 31.46 -10.29 2.66
N PRO A 164 32.41 -11.24 2.80
CA PRO A 164 32.69 -12.26 1.79
C PRO A 164 31.48 -13.13 1.42
N GLN A 165 30.47 -13.17 2.27
CA GLN A 165 29.25 -13.95 2.08
C GLN A 165 28.08 -13.11 1.54
N ILE A 166 28.30 -11.80 1.27
CA ILE A 166 27.23 -10.92 0.82
C ILE A 166 26.72 -11.35 -0.56
N LEU A 167 25.40 -11.33 -0.74
CA LEU A 167 24.79 -11.58 -2.04
C LEU A 167 25.18 -10.49 -3.05
N PRO A 168 25.17 -10.79 -4.36
CA PRO A 168 25.58 -9.84 -5.40
C PRO A 168 24.61 -8.65 -5.58
N PHE A 169 23.54 -8.58 -4.80
CA PHE A 169 22.51 -7.55 -4.86
C PHE A 169 22.00 -7.15 -3.47
N ASP A 170 21.36 -5.98 -3.40
CA ASP A 170 20.64 -5.53 -2.20
C ASP A 170 19.22 -6.10 -2.20
N PRO A 171 18.83 -6.95 -1.22
CA PRO A 171 17.53 -7.62 -1.23
C PRO A 171 16.30 -6.68 -1.21
N PRO A 172 16.28 -5.55 -0.45
CA PRO A 172 15.22 -4.58 -0.57
C PRO A 172 15.10 -3.97 -1.97
N ALA A 173 16.22 -3.63 -2.62
CA ALA A 173 16.23 -3.10 -3.98
C ALA A 173 15.75 -4.13 -5.00
N PHE A 174 16.03 -5.41 -4.77
CA PHE A 174 15.57 -6.51 -5.63
C PHE A 174 14.05 -6.69 -5.52
N ALA A 175 13.49 -6.65 -4.30
CA ALA A 175 12.04 -6.68 -4.10
C ALA A 175 11.34 -5.45 -4.69
N ASP A 176 11.95 -4.26 -4.59
CA ASP A 176 11.39 -3.03 -5.17
C ASP A 176 11.46 -3.03 -6.71
N ALA A 177 12.43 -3.75 -7.30
CA ALA A 177 12.48 -3.96 -8.75
C ALA A 177 11.35 -4.88 -9.24
N ALA A 178 10.97 -5.90 -8.46
CA ALA A 178 9.79 -6.71 -8.75
C ALA A 178 8.51 -5.85 -8.79
N ASN A 179 8.40 -4.90 -7.87
CA ASN A 179 7.28 -3.97 -7.84
C ASN A 179 7.25 -3.07 -9.10
N GLU A 180 8.42 -2.60 -9.57
CA GLU A 180 8.51 -1.82 -10.82
C GLU A 180 8.10 -2.64 -12.05
N GLU A 181 8.61 -3.87 -12.14
CA GLU A 181 8.32 -4.76 -13.29
C GLU A 181 6.83 -5.08 -13.41
N TRP A 182 6.16 -5.35 -12.29
CA TRP A 182 4.77 -5.81 -12.28
C TRP A 182 3.75 -4.69 -12.19
N LEU A 183 4.11 -3.56 -11.56
CA LEU A 183 3.18 -2.51 -11.18
C LEU A 183 3.56 -1.13 -11.75
N GLY A 184 4.73 -1.03 -12.38
CA GLY A 184 5.20 0.19 -13.03
C GLY A 184 5.64 1.30 -12.08
N PHE A 185 5.94 1.00 -10.81
CA PHE A 185 6.49 1.97 -9.87
C PHE A 185 7.44 1.35 -8.86
N ARG A 186 8.31 2.17 -8.28
CA ARG A 186 9.16 1.79 -7.13
C ARG A 186 8.80 2.60 -5.90
N TYR A 187 8.99 1.97 -4.73
CA TYR A 187 8.95 2.71 -3.46
C TYR A 187 10.18 3.64 -3.33
N HIS A 188 11.31 3.26 -3.93
CA HIS A 188 12.57 4.00 -3.86
C HIS A 188 13.17 4.21 -5.26
N GLY A 189 13.33 5.47 -5.65
CA GLY A 189 14.11 5.79 -6.85
C GLY A 189 13.49 5.34 -8.18
N GLY A 190 12.20 5.59 -8.38
CA GLY A 190 11.52 5.23 -9.63
C GLY A 190 12.25 5.71 -10.89
N THR A 191 12.23 4.89 -11.94
CA THR A 191 12.87 5.14 -13.24
C THR A 191 11.86 5.72 -14.24
N GLY A 192 12.32 6.55 -15.18
CA GLY A 192 11.50 7.14 -16.22
C GLY A 192 11.22 8.64 -16.04
N PRO A 193 10.65 9.31 -17.04
CA PRO A 193 10.43 10.75 -17.04
C PRO A 193 9.32 11.20 -16.06
N GLU A 194 8.30 10.38 -15.87
CA GLU A 194 7.19 10.63 -14.94
C GLU A 194 6.81 9.33 -14.22
N PRO A 195 7.64 8.84 -13.27
CA PRO A 195 7.35 7.62 -12.57
C PRO A 195 6.14 7.80 -11.65
N LEU A 196 5.23 6.83 -11.63
CA LEU A 196 4.19 6.75 -10.61
C LEU A 196 4.86 6.63 -9.24
N ARG A 197 4.37 7.40 -8.27
CA ARG A 197 4.99 7.48 -6.94
C ARG A 197 4.06 6.90 -5.87
N PRO A 198 4.60 6.29 -4.82
CA PRO A 198 3.81 5.75 -3.71
C PRO A 198 2.92 6.78 -2.99
N ASN A 199 3.23 8.07 -3.09
CA ASN A 199 2.41 9.15 -2.53
C ASN A 199 1.23 9.55 -3.42
N GLU A 200 1.10 8.95 -4.59
CA GLU A 200 -0.01 9.16 -5.54
C GLU A 200 -0.99 7.99 -5.51
N ILE A 201 -0.68 6.93 -4.76
CA ILE A 201 -1.53 5.73 -4.64
C ILE A 201 -2.15 5.73 -3.26
N GLU A 202 -3.46 6.00 -3.19
CA GLU A 202 -4.21 6.06 -1.95
C GLU A 202 -4.72 4.69 -1.51
N VAL A 203 -4.85 4.50 -0.20
CA VAL A 203 -5.40 3.29 0.40
C VAL A 203 -6.32 3.63 1.57
N CYS A 204 -7.39 2.87 1.71
CA CYS A 204 -8.32 2.96 2.84
C CYS A 204 -7.76 2.20 4.03
N GLY A 205 -7.75 2.83 5.21
CA GLY A 205 -7.27 2.23 6.45
C GLY A 205 -8.37 1.51 7.23
N PHE A 206 -8.01 0.38 7.84
CA PHE A 206 -8.90 -0.39 8.72
C PHE A 206 -8.14 -0.90 9.94
N SER A 207 -8.75 -0.75 11.12
CA SER A 207 -8.28 -1.35 12.37
C SER A 207 -8.97 -2.69 12.59
N LEU A 208 -8.21 -3.67 13.06
CA LEU A 208 -8.65 -5.05 13.27
C LEU A 208 -8.69 -5.36 14.77
N TYR A 209 -9.89 -5.54 15.31
CA TYR A 209 -10.12 -5.87 16.72
C TYR A 209 -10.50 -7.36 16.88
N PRO A 210 -10.23 -7.97 18.03
CA PRO A 210 -10.83 -9.25 18.37
C PRO A 210 -12.36 -9.16 18.27
N LYS A 211 -13.02 -10.26 17.92
CA LYS A 211 -14.48 -10.28 17.72
C LYS A 211 -15.23 -9.83 18.97
N GLY A 212 -16.08 -8.81 18.83
CA GLY A 212 -16.86 -8.22 19.91
C GLY A 212 -16.12 -7.18 20.78
N GLU A 213 -14.86 -6.85 20.46
CA GLU A 213 -14.05 -5.88 21.20
C GLU A 213 -13.85 -4.54 20.46
N ALA A 214 -14.47 -4.38 19.29
CA ALA A 214 -14.38 -3.13 18.56
C ALA A 214 -15.00 -1.97 19.37
N PRO A 215 -14.34 -0.80 19.44
CA PRO A 215 -14.95 0.38 20.04
C PRO A 215 -16.23 0.75 19.26
N PRO A 216 -17.27 1.29 19.92
CA PRO A 216 -18.43 1.76 19.20
C PRO A 216 -18.01 2.82 18.18
N LEU A 217 -18.48 2.69 16.94
CA LEU A 217 -18.26 3.71 15.92
C LEU A 217 -18.85 5.02 16.46
N LEU A 218 -17.98 5.98 16.77
CA LEU A 218 -18.42 7.33 17.04
C LEU A 218 -19.11 7.80 15.77
N ALA A 219 -20.43 8.07 15.85
CA ALA A 219 -21.12 8.74 14.78
C ALA A 219 -20.35 10.02 14.46
N PRO A 220 -20.17 10.39 13.17
CA PRO A 220 -19.53 11.63 12.84
C PRO A 220 -20.22 12.73 13.65
N GLU A 221 -19.47 13.46 14.46
CA GLU A 221 -19.96 14.60 15.21
C GLU A 221 -20.64 15.51 14.18
N ALA A 222 -21.99 15.60 14.27
CA ALA A 222 -22.72 16.49 13.40
C ALA A 222 -22.16 17.88 13.68
N GLU A 223 -21.54 18.49 12.68
CA GLU A 223 -21.07 19.88 12.78
C GLU A 223 -22.23 20.70 13.35
N PRO A 224 -22.02 21.46 14.43
CA PRO A 224 -23.08 22.27 14.98
C PRO A 224 -23.57 23.20 13.87
N ILE A 225 -24.83 22.99 13.47
CA ILE A 225 -25.52 23.87 12.52
C ILE A 225 -25.38 25.26 13.11
N ALA A 226 -24.54 26.10 12.49
CA ALA A 226 -24.39 27.49 12.88
C ALA A 226 -25.76 28.14 12.78
N THR A 227 -26.41 28.31 13.92
CA THR A 227 -27.66 29.06 14.03
C THR A 227 -27.35 30.49 13.59
N ALA A 228 -27.89 30.86 12.45
CA ALA A 228 -27.80 32.19 11.92
C ALA A 228 -28.27 33.20 13.00
N PRO A 229 -27.54 34.27 13.26
CA PRO A 229 -27.95 35.24 14.26
C PRO A 229 -29.25 35.90 13.82
N ASN A 230 -30.25 35.82 14.69
CA ASN A 230 -31.56 36.42 14.55
C ASN A 230 -31.43 37.89 14.17
N GLY A 231 -31.71 38.23 12.93
CA GLY A 231 -31.70 39.62 12.42
C GLY A 231 -32.71 40.47 13.16
N LYS A 232 -32.26 41.26 14.09
CA LYS A 232 -33.07 42.35 14.66
C LYS A 232 -33.42 43.34 13.56
N ARG A 233 -34.69 43.33 13.16
CA ARG A 233 -35.29 44.40 12.31
C ARG A 233 -35.15 45.71 13.03
N TRP A 234 -34.31 46.58 12.55
CA TRP A 234 -34.24 47.98 13.00
C TRP A 234 -35.17 48.81 12.13
N PHE A 235 -36.36 49.11 12.68
CA PHE A 235 -37.26 50.15 12.15
C PHE A 235 -36.72 51.49 12.64
N GLY A 236 -36.03 52.25 11.77
CA GLY A 236 -35.59 53.59 12.01
C GLY A 236 -36.56 54.58 11.37
N TRP A 237 -37.09 55.39 12.17
CA TRP A 237 -38.02 56.48 11.99
C TRP A 237 -37.53 57.54 10.95
N LEU A 238 -38.32 57.79 9.91
CA LEU A 238 -38.38 59.01 9.15
C LEU A 238 -39.20 60.08 9.89
N ARG A 239 -38.59 61.17 10.31
CA ARG A 239 -39.25 62.43 10.55
C ARG A 239 -38.51 63.53 9.84
N GLY A 240 -39.22 64.11 8.89
CA GLY A 240 -38.81 65.32 8.21
C GLY A 240 -38.84 66.58 9.09
N ARG A 241 -38.11 67.54 8.69
CA ARG A 241 -38.42 68.96 9.01
C ARG A 241 -37.94 69.86 7.87
N ASP A 242 -38.96 70.55 7.33
CA ASP A 242 -38.83 71.75 6.49
C ASP A 242 -38.05 72.87 7.17
N ARG A 243 -37.53 73.74 6.30
CA ARG A 243 -37.54 75.21 6.25
C ARG A 243 -36.17 75.91 6.15
N VAL A 244 -36.11 76.56 5.01
CA VAL A 244 -35.99 78.08 4.82
C VAL A 244 -34.56 78.64 4.92
N SER A 245 -34.02 79.09 3.91
CA SER A 245 -33.83 80.36 3.23
C SER A 245 -32.87 80.19 2.06
#